data_63e06102615af37b93ff1cb3b49d0473
#
_entry.id   63e06102615af37b93ff1cb3b49d0473
#
_cell.length_a   1.000
_cell.length_b   1.000
_cell.length_c   1.000
_cell.angle_alpha   90.00
_cell.angle_beta   90.00
_cell.angle_gamma   90.00
#
_symmetry.space_group_name_H-M   'P 1'
#
loop_
_entity.id
_entity.type
_entity.pdbx_description
1 polymer ?
#
loop_
_entity_poly.entity_id
_entity_poly.type
_entity_poly.pdbx_seq_one_letter_code
_entity_poly.pdbx_strand_id
1 'polypeptide(L)'
;MTLASQCLQDHLAKDLVVIEVGPQTVIADHFLIATATSGTHLAALADALSEQLKGFVHHQEGDRHSSWILLDCGDVVIHLFLEEARSFYALERLWGDLAMWKVEDPSAEAVKTLP
;
A
#
# COMPACT_ATOMS: atom_id res chain seq x y z
N MET A 1 -6.11 -5.86 6.31
CA MET A 1 -6.05 -4.90 5.18
C MET A 1 -6.96 -3.70 5.35
N THR A 2 -8.16 -3.88 5.85
CA THR A 2 -9.09 -2.77 6.08
C THR A 2 -8.51 -1.70 7.00
N LEU A 3 -7.82 -2.12 8.07
CA LEU A 3 -7.20 -1.17 8.99
C LEU A 3 -6.12 -0.34 8.31
N ALA A 4 -5.31 -0.98 7.46
CA ALA A 4 -4.26 -0.28 6.73
C ALA A 4 -4.85 0.72 5.74
N SER A 5 -5.87 0.31 4.98
CA SER A 5 -6.56 1.19 4.03
C SER A 5 -7.17 2.39 4.74
N GLN A 6 -7.82 2.14 5.87
CA GLN A 6 -8.44 3.20 6.66
C GLN A 6 -7.39 4.20 7.13
N CYS A 7 -6.28 3.70 7.64
CA CYS A 7 -5.19 4.54 8.12
C CYS A 7 -4.65 5.42 7.00
N LEU A 8 -4.43 4.85 5.82
CA LEU A 8 -3.93 5.60 4.69
C LEU A 8 -4.90 6.66 4.22
N GLN A 9 -6.19 6.35 4.20
CA GLN A 9 -7.20 7.33 3.82
C GLN A 9 -7.33 8.45 4.83
N ASP A 10 -7.26 8.11 6.13
CA ASP A 10 -7.30 9.11 7.19
C ASP A 10 -6.13 10.09 7.10
N HIS A 11 -5.01 9.66 6.56
CA HIS A 11 -3.81 10.47 6.39
C HIS A 11 -3.64 10.97 4.94
N LEU A 12 -4.72 10.96 4.18
CA LEU A 12 -4.82 11.59 2.86
C LEU A 12 -3.90 11.00 1.80
N ALA A 13 -3.59 9.71 1.90
CA ALA A 13 -2.87 9.01 0.85
C ALA A 13 -3.71 8.99 -0.42
N LYS A 14 -3.04 9.02 -1.56
CA LYS A 14 -3.71 9.05 -2.86
C LYS A 14 -3.58 7.73 -3.58
N ASP A 15 -4.50 7.48 -4.49
CA ASP A 15 -4.43 6.37 -5.44
C ASP A 15 -4.17 5.02 -4.77
N LEU A 16 -4.96 4.70 -3.78
CA LEU A 16 -4.86 3.41 -3.12
C LEU A 16 -5.34 2.31 -4.05
N VAL A 17 -4.49 1.31 -4.22
CA VAL A 17 -4.79 0.15 -5.06
C VAL A 17 -4.43 -1.11 -4.30
N VAL A 18 -5.29 -2.10 -4.34
CA VAL A 18 -5.03 -3.44 -3.79
C VAL A 18 -4.83 -4.40 -4.95
N ILE A 19 -3.78 -5.19 -4.90
CA ILE A 19 -3.51 -6.22 -5.90
C ILE A 19 -3.45 -7.57 -5.19
N GLU A 20 -4.21 -8.52 -5.69
CA GLU A 20 -4.16 -9.89 -5.18
C GLU A 20 -3.00 -10.61 -5.86
N VAL A 21 -1.87 -10.68 -5.18
CA VAL A 21 -0.64 -11.25 -5.76
C VAL A 21 -0.43 -12.71 -5.40
N GLY A 22 -1.19 -13.25 -4.47
CA GLY A 22 -1.07 -14.63 -4.02
C GLY A 22 -0.97 -15.67 -5.12
N PRO A 23 -1.74 -15.56 -6.22
CA PRO A 23 -1.65 -16.53 -7.30
C PRO A 23 -0.29 -16.63 -7.98
N GLN A 24 0.54 -15.58 -7.89
CA GLN A 24 1.84 -15.56 -8.57
C GLN A 24 3.04 -15.53 -7.63
N THR A 25 2.83 -15.40 -6.34
CA THR A 25 3.92 -15.35 -5.39
C THR A 25 3.53 -15.93 -4.05
N VAL A 26 4.52 -16.51 -3.37
CA VAL A 26 4.33 -17.00 -1.99
C VAL A 26 4.74 -15.96 -0.96
N ILE A 27 5.23 -14.79 -1.40
CA ILE A 27 5.73 -13.74 -0.51
C ILE A 27 4.58 -13.08 0.25
N ALA A 28 3.48 -12.83 -0.42
CA ALA A 28 2.32 -12.17 0.17
C ALA A 28 1.05 -12.55 -0.59
N ASP A 29 -0.09 -12.34 0.04
CA ASP A 29 -1.38 -12.53 -0.62
C ASP A 29 -1.81 -11.27 -1.35
N HIS A 30 -1.49 -10.12 -0.80
CA HIS A 30 -1.91 -8.83 -1.35
C HIS A 30 -0.80 -7.80 -1.27
N PHE A 31 -0.79 -6.91 -2.25
CA PHE A 31 -0.06 -5.64 -2.17
C PHE A 31 -1.08 -4.53 -1.98
N LEU A 32 -0.77 -3.60 -1.08
CA LEU A 32 -1.53 -2.37 -0.93
C LEU A 32 -0.60 -1.24 -1.34
N ILE A 33 -0.98 -0.49 -2.36
CA ILE A 33 -0.14 0.55 -2.93
C ILE A 33 -0.80 1.89 -2.72
N ALA A 34 -0.04 2.86 -2.24
CA ALA A 34 -0.54 4.21 -2.00
C ALA A 34 0.51 5.23 -2.41
N THR A 35 0.05 6.45 -2.65
CA THR A 35 0.90 7.54 -3.10
C THR A 35 0.89 8.68 -2.09
N ALA A 36 2.07 9.21 -1.80
CA ALA A 36 2.26 10.38 -0.96
C ALA A 36 2.58 11.59 -1.83
N THR A 37 2.22 12.76 -1.34
CA THR A 37 2.42 14.01 -2.07
C THR A 37 3.79 14.64 -1.86
N SER A 38 4.51 14.21 -0.83
CA SER A 38 5.83 14.74 -0.48
C SER A 38 6.58 13.74 0.37
N GLY A 39 7.89 13.97 0.55
CA GLY A 39 8.69 13.12 1.44
C GLY A 39 8.20 13.16 2.88
N THR A 40 7.77 14.33 3.35
CA THR A 40 7.20 14.46 4.68
C THR A 40 5.90 13.66 4.81
N HIS A 41 5.06 13.73 3.79
CA HIS A 41 3.82 12.97 3.75
C HIS A 41 4.11 11.46 3.71
N LEU A 42 5.09 11.07 2.92
CA LEU A 42 5.51 9.67 2.82
C LEU A 42 5.93 9.12 4.19
N ALA A 43 6.78 9.87 4.90
CA ALA A 43 7.21 9.50 6.24
C ALA A 43 6.04 9.44 7.22
N ALA A 44 5.12 10.40 7.12
CA ALA A 44 3.96 10.44 7.99
C ALA A 44 3.05 9.22 7.77
N LEU A 45 2.88 8.80 6.52
CA LEU A 45 2.10 7.60 6.22
C LEU A 45 2.75 6.36 6.81
N ALA A 46 4.06 6.23 6.66
CA ALA A 46 4.79 5.09 7.21
C ALA A 46 4.71 5.07 8.73
N ASP A 47 4.86 6.21 9.38
CA ASP A 47 4.78 6.31 10.84
C ASP A 47 3.38 5.96 11.34
N ALA A 48 2.35 6.45 10.66
CA ALA A 48 0.98 6.16 11.03
C ALA A 48 0.66 4.68 10.90
N LEU A 49 1.12 4.05 9.82
CA LEU A 49 0.93 2.62 9.63
C LEU A 49 1.68 1.81 10.66
N SER A 50 2.92 2.19 10.97
CA SER A 50 3.72 1.49 11.97
C SER A 50 3.05 1.54 13.34
N GLU A 51 2.42 2.67 13.68
CA GLU A 51 1.70 2.80 14.93
C GLU A 51 0.39 2.00 14.93
N GLN A 52 -0.40 2.14 13.88
CA GLN A 52 -1.70 1.47 13.79
C GLN A 52 -1.55 -0.05 13.66
N LEU A 53 -0.50 -0.50 12.99
CA LEU A 53 -0.26 -1.92 12.74
C LEU A 53 0.84 -2.46 13.63
N LYS A 54 1.03 -1.87 14.79
CA LYS A 54 2.06 -2.29 15.73
C LYS A 54 1.89 -3.77 16.07
N GLY A 55 2.98 -4.51 15.93
CA GLY A 55 2.97 -5.96 16.13
C GLY A 55 2.73 -6.74 14.85
N PHE A 56 2.29 -6.09 13.77
CA PHE A 56 2.04 -6.76 12.50
C PHE A 56 3.09 -6.43 11.45
N VAL A 57 3.83 -5.33 11.60
CA VAL A 57 4.90 -4.97 10.68
C VAL A 57 6.15 -5.75 11.05
N HIS A 58 6.55 -6.67 10.17
CA HIS A 58 7.72 -7.53 10.40
C HIS A 58 9.01 -6.91 9.90
N HIS A 59 8.90 -6.07 8.88
CA HIS A 59 10.07 -5.47 8.24
C HIS A 59 9.65 -4.21 7.53
N GLN A 60 10.52 -3.20 7.55
CA GLN A 60 10.28 -1.96 6.84
C GLN A 60 11.56 -1.55 6.14
N GLU A 61 11.44 -1.09 4.90
CA GLU A 61 12.55 -0.54 4.13
C GLU A 61 12.20 0.84 3.64
N GLY A 62 13.23 1.71 3.59
CA GLY A 62 13.07 3.07 3.16
C GLY A 62 12.78 4.02 4.30
N ASP A 63 12.96 5.30 4.03
CA ASP A 63 12.70 6.38 4.98
C ASP A 63 12.23 7.61 4.23
N ARG A 64 12.14 8.75 4.92
CA ARG A 64 11.61 9.97 4.31
C ARG A 64 12.47 10.54 3.19
N HIS A 65 13.69 10.08 3.05
CA HIS A 65 14.58 10.47 1.96
C HIS A 65 14.45 9.53 0.76
N SER A 66 13.69 8.45 0.93
CA SER A 66 13.39 7.50 -0.14
C SER A 66 12.18 7.99 -0.92
N SER A 67 12.02 7.46 -2.12
CA SER A 67 10.82 7.68 -2.91
C SER A 67 9.86 6.51 -2.83
N TRP A 68 10.23 5.48 -2.09
CA TRP A 68 9.47 4.25 -1.94
C TRP A 68 9.75 3.68 -0.55
N ILE A 69 8.71 3.50 0.24
CA ILE A 69 8.80 2.84 1.54
C ILE A 69 7.95 1.57 1.47
N LEU A 70 8.52 0.48 1.96
CA LEU A 70 7.85 -0.81 1.98
C LEU A 70 7.64 -1.24 3.42
N LEU A 71 6.43 -1.69 3.75
CA LEU A 71 6.13 -2.28 5.06
C LEU A 71 5.62 -3.69 4.81
N ASP A 72 6.39 -4.67 5.29
CA ASP A 72 6.04 -6.07 5.18
C ASP A 72 5.23 -6.49 6.40
N CYS A 73 3.97 -6.80 6.19
CA CYS A 73 3.05 -7.22 7.25
C CYS A 73 2.67 -8.70 7.10
N GLY A 74 3.52 -9.50 6.45
CA GLY A 74 3.25 -10.92 6.24
C GLY A 74 2.37 -11.13 5.02
N ASP A 75 1.08 -11.31 5.24
CA ASP A 75 0.14 -11.57 4.14
C ASP A 75 -0.06 -10.36 3.24
N VAL A 76 0.22 -9.18 3.73
CA VAL A 76 0.07 -7.93 2.99
C VAL A 76 1.40 -7.18 3.02
N VAL A 77 1.85 -6.74 1.85
CA VAL A 77 2.99 -5.85 1.73
C VAL A 77 2.46 -4.50 1.27
N ILE A 78 2.76 -3.46 2.05
CA ILE A 78 2.31 -2.10 1.77
C ILE A 78 3.43 -1.36 1.07
N HIS A 79 3.12 -0.80 -0.08
CA HIS A 79 4.06 -0.01 -0.87
C HIS A 79 3.61 1.44 -0.89
N LEU A 80 4.46 2.32 -0.38
CA LEU A 80 4.19 3.76 -0.34
C LEU A 80 5.16 4.45 -1.29
N PHE A 81 4.64 5.20 -2.24
CA PHE A 81 5.46 5.87 -3.26
C PHE A 81 5.22 7.38 -3.26
N LEU A 82 6.25 8.13 -3.61
CA LEU A 82 6.03 9.47 -4.14
C LEU A 82 5.43 9.35 -5.53
N GLU A 83 4.72 10.39 -5.97
CA GLU A 83 4.01 10.34 -7.25
C GLU A 83 4.91 9.98 -8.42
N GLU A 84 6.08 10.61 -8.50
CA GLU A 84 7.01 10.34 -9.59
C GLU A 84 7.56 8.91 -9.54
N ALA A 85 7.77 8.39 -8.35
CA ALA A 85 8.29 7.03 -8.20
C ALA A 85 7.23 6.00 -8.60
N ARG A 86 5.97 6.24 -8.25
CA ARG A 86 4.90 5.33 -8.61
C ARG A 86 4.76 5.20 -10.13
N SER A 87 4.84 6.33 -10.81
CA SER A 87 4.80 6.33 -12.27
C SER A 87 5.98 5.56 -12.86
N PHE A 88 7.15 5.71 -12.25
CA PHE A 88 8.36 5.05 -12.73
C PHE A 88 8.34 3.54 -12.53
N TYR A 89 7.99 3.10 -11.33
CA TYR A 89 8.01 1.67 -11.01
C TYR A 89 6.82 0.91 -11.58
N ALA A 90 5.66 1.57 -11.65
CA ALA A 90 4.47 1.01 -12.27
C ALA A 90 4.16 -0.41 -11.82
N LEU A 91 4.15 -0.66 -10.52
CA LEU A 91 3.88 -1.99 -9.98
C LEU A 91 2.56 -2.57 -10.47
N GLU A 92 1.57 -1.73 -10.69
CA GLU A 92 0.27 -2.17 -11.19
C GLU A 92 0.38 -2.83 -12.56
N ARG A 93 1.32 -2.37 -13.39
CA ARG A 93 1.53 -2.98 -14.71
C ARG A 93 2.21 -4.32 -14.60
N LEU A 94 3.14 -4.42 -13.65
CA LEU A 94 3.89 -5.66 -13.45
C LEU A 94 2.95 -6.79 -13.05
N TRP A 95 1.93 -6.46 -12.28
CA TRP A 95 0.95 -7.44 -11.78
C TRP A 95 -0.40 -7.31 -12.48
N GLY A 96 -0.42 -6.76 -13.70
CA GLY A 96 -1.65 -6.39 -14.39
C GLY A 96 -2.61 -7.53 -14.70
N ASP A 97 -2.11 -8.77 -14.72
CA ASP A 97 -2.97 -9.93 -14.96
C ASP A 97 -3.72 -10.40 -13.73
N LEU A 98 -3.43 -9.82 -12.58
CA LEU A 98 -4.04 -10.20 -11.33
C LEU A 98 -5.21 -9.28 -10.98
N ALA A 99 -6.08 -9.78 -10.12
CA ALA A 99 -7.19 -8.98 -9.61
C ALA A 99 -6.64 -7.77 -8.87
N MET A 100 -7.11 -6.58 -9.22
CA MET A 100 -6.76 -5.37 -8.51
C MET A 100 -7.94 -4.43 -8.50
N TRP A 101 -8.00 -3.57 -7.49
CA TRP A 101 -9.07 -2.59 -7.37
C TRP A 101 -8.59 -1.37 -6.61
N LYS A 102 -9.21 -0.23 -6.92
CA LYS A 102 -8.93 1.01 -6.21
C LYS A 102 -9.75 1.06 -4.94
N VAL A 103 -9.12 1.57 -3.89
CA VAL A 103 -9.80 1.82 -2.63
C VAL A 103 -10.19 3.29 -2.61
N GLU A 104 -11.50 3.57 -2.72
CA GLU A 104 -12.00 4.95 -2.74
C GLU A 104 -12.45 5.39 -1.36
N ASP A 105 -13.05 4.47 -0.62
CA ASP A 105 -13.37 4.67 0.77
C ASP A 105 -13.51 3.31 1.46
N PRO A 106 -13.41 3.27 2.79
CA PRO A 106 -13.41 1.99 3.51
C PRO A 106 -14.65 1.14 3.30
N SER A 107 -15.81 1.76 3.13
CA SER A 107 -17.03 1.00 2.93
C SER A 107 -17.12 0.41 1.53
N ALA A 108 -16.54 1.10 0.55
CA ALA A 108 -16.52 0.60 -0.82
C ALA A 108 -15.58 -0.58 -0.98
N GLU A 109 -14.55 -0.66 -0.18
CA GLU A 109 -13.58 -1.73 -0.24
C GLU A 109 -14.23 -3.11 -0.10
N ALA A 110 -15.14 -3.24 0.85
CA ALA A 110 -15.79 -4.52 1.10
C ALA A 110 -16.62 -4.99 -0.10
N VAL A 111 -17.13 -4.06 -0.87
CA VAL A 111 -17.96 -4.37 -2.04
C VAL A 111 -17.11 -4.71 -3.25
N LYS A 112 -15.93 -4.11 -3.34
CA LYS A 112 -15.08 -4.20 -4.53
C LYS A 112 -14.00 -5.26 -4.45
N THR A 113 -14.01 -6.06 -3.43
CA THR A 113 -12.95 -7.04 -3.23
C THR A 113 -12.97 -8.16 -4.24
N LEU A 114 -14.05 -8.33 -4.95
CA LEU A 114 -14.17 -9.42 -5.90
C LEU A 114 -14.24 -8.90 -7.32
N PRO A 115 -13.35 -9.35 -8.15
CA PRO A 115 -13.52 -9.15 -9.57
C PRO A 115 -14.67 -10.00 -10.07
#